data_347e5cfb2b493b2870915721f9ebcb54
#
_entry.id   347e5cfb2b493b2870915721f9ebcb54
#
_cell.length_a   1.000
_cell.length_b   1.000
_cell.length_c   1.000
_cell.angle_alpha   90.00
_cell.angle_beta   90.00
_cell.angle_gamma   90.00
#
_symmetry.space_group_name_H-M   'P 1'
#
loop_
_entity.id
_entity.type
_entity.pdbx_description
1 polymer ?
#
loop_
_entity_poly.entity_id
_entity_poly.type
_entity_poly.pdbx_seq_one_letter_code
_entity_poly.pdbx_strand_id
1 'polypeptide(L)'
;MKPGDIVTTMSGKTVEILNTDAEGRLILCDALTYAERYKPAAVVDIATLTGAMVIALGHVATGLFANADSLARELVHAGEASWDRAWHLPLWDDYQEALKSNFADIPNIGSRAGGAVTAACFLERFTKAYPWAHLDIAGTAWKSGHDKGATGRPVALLANFLAKRAA
;
A
#
# COMPACT_ATOMS: atom_id res chain seq x y z
N MET A 1 -12.20 18.52 1.06
CA MET A 1 -11.43 18.22 2.28
C MET A 1 -10.40 19.30 2.51
N LYS A 2 -10.17 19.64 3.75
CA LYS A 2 -9.11 20.57 4.19
C LYS A 2 -8.47 19.99 5.47
N PRO A 3 -7.26 20.43 5.84
CA PRO A 3 -6.65 20.01 7.10
C PRO A 3 -7.55 20.32 8.30
N GLY A 4 -7.68 19.36 9.22
CA GLY A 4 -8.57 19.41 10.38
C GLY A 4 -9.98 18.86 10.14
N ASP A 5 -10.36 18.52 8.90
CA ASP A 5 -11.62 17.81 8.67
C ASP A 5 -11.54 16.38 9.23
N ILE A 6 -12.67 15.88 9.75
CA ILE A 6 -12.83 14.47 10.13
C ILE A 6 -13.85 13.85 9.18
N VAL A 7 -13.47 12.75 8.54
CA VAL A 7 -14.31 12.01 7.62
C VAL A 7 -14.59 10.61 8.14
N THR A 8 -15.79 10.10 7.88
CA THR A 8 -16.14 8.70 8.19
C THR A 8 -15.97 7.85 6.95
N THR A 9 -15.19 6.78 7.08
CA THR A 9 -14.92 5.82 6.02
C THR A 9 -16.06 4.81 5.88
N MET A 10 -16.06 4.02 4.79
CA MET A 10 -17.01 2.93 4.58
C MET A 10 -17.02 1.90 5.72
N SER A 11 -15.89 1.70 6.39
CA SER A 11 -15.77 0.78 7.54
C SER A 11 -16.38 1.35 8.83
N GLY A 12 -16.83 2.59 8.83
CA GLY A 12 -17.32 3.31 10.01
C GLY A 12 -16.22 3.99 10.84
N LYS A 13 -14.93 3.74 10.53
CA LYS A 13 -13.82 4.43 11.20
C LYS A 13 -13.75 5.87 10.78
N THR A 14 -13.43 6.75 11.73
CA THR A 14 -13.19 8.17 11.48
C THR A 14 -11.72 8.43 11.18
N VAL A 15 -11.47 9.33 10.22
CA VAL A 15 -10.10 9.72 9.81
C VAL A 15 -9.95 11.24 9.93
N GLU A 16 -8.93 11.67 10.67
CA GLU A 16 -8.52 13.08 10.74
C GLU A 16 -7.63 13.40 9.54
N ILE A 17 -8.00 14.44 8.80
CA ILE A 17 -7.24 14.92 7.63
C ILE A 17 -6.16 15.89 8.10
N LEU A 18 -4.93 15.45 8.16
CA LEU A 18 -3.78 16.29 8.50
C LEU A 18 -3.05 16.81 7.25
N ASN A 19 -3.09 16.03 6.15
CA ASN A 19 -2.50 16.41 4.87
C ASN A 19 -3.45 16.02 3.72
N THR A 20 -3.84 17.00 2.92
CA THR A 20 -4.74 16.79 1.77
C THR A 20 -4.06 16.13 0.57
N ASP A 21 -2.73 16.13 0.48
CA ASP A 21 -1.93 15.42 -0.53
C ASP A 21 -1.80 13.90 -0.25
N ALA A 22 -2.36 13.45 0.88
CA ALA A 22 -2.46 12.03 1.23
C ALA A 22 -3.91 11.51 1.00
N GLU A 23 -4.54 11.90 -0.09
CA GLU A 23 -5.93 11.56 -0.46
C GLU A 23 -6.04 10.13 -1.00
N GLY A 24 -5.00 9.63 -1.68
CA GLY A 24 -5.04 8.30 -2.32
C GLY A 24 -5.35 7.18 -1.34
N ARG A 25 -4.78 7.21 -0.14
CA ARG A 25 -5.06 6.20 0.90
C ARG A 25 -6.49 6.27 1.45
N LEU A 26 -7.15 7.42 1.37
CA LEU A 26 -8.57 7.58 1.76
C LEU A 26 -9.49 6.90 0.75
N ILE A 27 -9.16 6.95 -0.53
CA ILE A 27 -9.89 6.23 -1.58
C ILE A 27 -9.65 4.73 -1.44
N LEU A 28 -8.38 4.33 -1.21
CA LEU A 28 -8.00 2.93 -1.06
C LEU A 28 -8.65 2.28 0.17
N CYS A 29 -8.74 2.96 1.32
CA CYS A 29 -9.33 2.37 2.52
C CYS A 29 -10.81 1.99 2.32
N ASP A 30 -11.56 2.77 1.55
CA ASP A 30 -12.94 2.46 1.22
C ASP A 30 -13.04 1.33 0.17
N ALA A 31 -12.17 1.34 -0.84
CA ALA A 31 -12.10 0.26 -1.82
C ALA A 31 -11.72 -1.09 -1.17
N LEU A 32 -10.77 -1.09 -0.24
CA LEU A 32 -10.34 -2.27 0.52
C LEU A 32 -11.47 -2.78 1.42
N THR A 33 -12.18 -1.89 2.12
CA THR A 33 -13.38 -2.26 2.89
C THR A 33 -14.46 -2.85 1.99
N TYR A 34 -14.69 -2.27 0.81
CA TYR A 34 -15.66 -2.78 -0.15
C TYR A 34 -15.32 -4.18 -0.66
N ALA A 35 -14.02 -4.48 -0.83
CA ALA A 35 -13.54 -5.78 -1.31
C ALA A 35 -13.95 -6.96 -0.40
N GLU A 36 -14.18 -6.76 0.90
CA GLU A 36 -14.65 -7.79 1.83
C GLU A 36 -15.92 -8.49 1.36
N ARG A 37 -16.80 -7.79 0.66
CA ARG A 37 -18.07 -8.33 0.14
C ARG A 37 -17.91 -9.52 -0.78
N TYR A 38 -16.76 -9.61 -1.46
CA TYR A 38 -16.44 -10.67 -2.41
C TYR A 38 -15.79 -11.90 -1.74
N LYS A 39 -15.50 -11.83 -0.44
CA LYS A 39 -14.78 -12.90 0.32
C LYS A 39 -13.53 -13.36 -0.43
N PRO A 40 -12.62 -12.46 -0.79
CA PRO A 40 -11.48 -12.78 -1.65
C PRO A 40 -10.51 -13.73 -0.95
N ALA A 41 -9.88 -14.62 -1.72
CA ALA A 41 -8.80 -15.48 -1.25
C ALA A 41 -7.54 -14.68 -0.90
N ALA A 42 -7.33 -13.55 -1.59
CA ALA A 42 -6.33 -12.53 -1.31
C ALA A 42 -6.69 -11.24 -2.05
N VAL A 43 -6.24 -10.10 -1.55
CA VAL A 43 -6.31 -8.80 -2.22
C VAL A 43 -4.90 -8.25 -2.37
N VAL A 44 -4.57 -7.80 -3.58
CA VAL A 44 -3.33 -7.05 -3.85
C VAL A 44 -3.75 -5.69 -4.41
N ASP A 45 -3.51 -4.63 -3.66
CA ASP A 45 -3.68 -3.27 -4.15
C ASP A 45 -2.35 -2.67 -4.60
N ILE A 46 -2.42 -1.72 -5.52
CA ILE A 46 -1.26 -1.17 -6.20
C ILE A 46 -1.46 0.34 -6.34
N ALA A 47 -0.53 1.11 -5.81
CA ALA A 47 -0.59 2.56 -5.93
C ALA A 47 0.81 3.19 -5.95
N THR A 48 0.93 4.35 -6.56
CA THR A 48 2.05 5.27 -6.39
C THR A 48 1.85 6.07 -5.09
N LEU A 49 1.88 5.34 -3.95
CA LEU A 49 1.30 5.85 -2.73
C LEU A 49 2.19 6.89 -2.04
N THR A 50 3.51 6.67 -2.02
CA THR A 50 4.37 7.53 -1.20
C THR A 50 5.66 7.95 -1.90
N GLY A 51 6.00 9.25 -1.80
CA GLY A 51 7.34 9.71 -2.13
C GLY A 51 8.42 9.12 -1.21
N ALA A 52 8.04 8.71 0.00
CA ALA A 52 8.94 8.04 0.94
C ALA A 52 9.45 6.70 0.39
N MET A 53 8.67 5.97 -0.41
CA MET A 53 9.10 4.74 -1.07
C MET A 53 10.19 5.00 -2.10
N VAL A 54 10.11 6.10 -2.83
CA VAL A 54 11.17 6.51 -3.78
C VAL A 54 12.49 6.76 -3.04
N ILE A 55 12.43 7.36 -1.86
CA ILE A 55 13.61 7.61 -1.02
C ILE A 55 14.16 6.29 -0.48
N ALA A 56 13.29 5.35 -0.07
CA ALA A 56 13.69 4.09 0.55
C ALA A 56 14.32 3.10 -0.44
N LEU A 57 13.69 2.89 -1.61
CA LEU A 57 14.08 1.84 -2.56
C LEU A 57 14.50 2.37 -3.94
N GLY A 58 14.43 3.69 -4.15
CA GLY A 58 14.73 4.29 -5.45
C GLY A 58 13.80 3.78 -6.54
N HIS A 59 14.38 3.47 -7.71
CA HIS A 59 13.65 3.04 -8.91
C HIS A 59 13.89 1.57 -9.25
N VAL A 60 14.46 0.79 -8.33
CA VAL A 60 14.91 -0.59 -8.59
C VAL A 60 13.88 -1.63 -8.18
N ALA A 61 13.32 -1.50 -6.99
CA ALA A 61 12.35 -2.45 -6.44
C ALA A 61 11.04 -1.75 -6.05
N THR A 62 9.94 -2.46 -6.21
CA THR A 62 8.62 -2.06 -5.70
C THR A 62 8.57 -2.31 -4.18
N GLY A 63 8.01 -1.41 -3.41
CA GLY A 63 7.75 -1.66 -1.99
C GLY A 63 6.58 -2.62 -1.82
N LEU A 64 6.77 -3.67 -1.04
CA LEU A 64 5.73 -4.65 -0.71
C LEU A 64 5.45 -4.60 0.78
N PHE A 65 4.18 -4.53 1.15
CA PHE A 65 3.67 -4.72 2.50
C PHE A 65 2.59 -5.80 2.48
N ALA A 66 2.48 -6.62 3.52
CA ALA A 66 1.45 -7.64 3.59
C ALA A 66 1.11 -7.99 5.03
N ASN A 67 -0.17 -8.30 5.30
CA ASN A 67 -0.65 -8.80 6.59
C ASN A 67 -0.53 -10.33 6.72
N ALA A 68 -0.05 -11.01 5.67
CA ALA A 68 0.16 -12.45 5.63
C ALA A 68 1.52 -12.78 4.99
N ASP A 69 2.42 -13.40 5.76
CA ASP A 69 3.77 -13.77 5.31
C ASP A 69 3.79 -14.70 4.09
N SER A 70 2.82 -15.60 3.98
CA SER A 70 2.70 -16.49 2.82
C SER A 70 2.47 -15.70 1.54
N LEU A 71 1.55 -14.73 1.56
CA LEU A 71 1.25 -13.86 0.43
C LEU A 71 2.47 -12.99 0.06
N ALA A 72 3.17 -12.45 1.06
CA ALA A 72 4.40 -11.70 0.83
C ALA A 72 5.45 -12.54 0.10
N ARG A 73 5.71 -13.77 0.57
CA ARG A 73 6.67 -14.69 -0.07
C ARG A 73 6.28 -15.04 -1.50
N GLU A 74 5.00 -15.30 -1.76
CA GLU A 74 4.52 -15.59 -3.12
C GLU A 74 4.79 -14.41 -4.07
N LEU A 75 4.51 -13.18 -3.65
CA LEU A 75 4.73 -11.97 -4.45
C LEU A 75 6.23 -11.69 -4.67
N VAL A 76 7.06 -11.86 -3.64
CA VAL A 76 8.52 -11.72 -3.78
C VAL A 76 9.07 -12.73 -4.80
N HIS A 77 8.72 -14.03 -4.67
CA HIS A 77 9.14 -15.05 -5.61
C HIS A 77 8.64 -14.81 -7.04
N ALA A 78 7.39 -14.31 -7.19
CA ALA A 78 6.86 -13.95 -8.49
C ALA A 78 7.65 -12.80 -9.13
N GLY A 79 8.00 -11.80 -8.33
CA GLY A 79 8.82 -10.66 -8.75
C GLY A 79 10.25 -11.05 -9.15
N GLU A 80 10.87 -11.96 -8.40
CA GLU A 80 12.19 -12.51 -8.72
C GLU A 80 12.17 -13.31 -10.03
N ALA A 81 11.19 -14.20 -10.18
CA ALA A 81 11.04 -15.04 -11.36
C ALA A 81 10.77 -14.25 -12.66
N SER A 82 10.10 -13.10 -12.55
CA SER A 82 9.76 -12.22 -13.67
C SER A 82 10.71 -11.04 -13.85
N TRP A 83 11.74 -10.90 -13.00
CA TRP A 83 12.66 -9.78 -12.94
C TRP A 83 11.97 -8.41 -12.70
N ASP A 84 10.76 -8.46 -12.09
CA ASP A 84 9.96 -7.32 -11.66
C ASP A 84 9.90 -7.30 -10.13
N ARG A 85 11.05 -7.08 -9.52
CA ARG A 85 11.34 -7.34 -8.11
C ARG A 85 10.57 -6.42 -7.16
N ALA A 86 10.08 -7.01 -6.07
CA ALA A 86 9.52 -6.32 -4.92
C ALA A 86 10.37 -6.61 -3.66
N TRP A 87 10.36 -5.68 -2.71
CA TRP A 87 11.03 -5.84 -1.42
C TRP A 87 10.02 -5.72 -0.30
N HIS A 88 9.95 -6.75 0.57
CA HIS A 88 9.01 -6.80 1.68
C HIS A 88 9.49 -5.94 2.85
N LEU A 89 8.66 -4.97 3.26
CA LEU A 89 8.89 -4.08 4.38
C LEU A 89 7.94 -4.44 5.54
N PRO A 90 8.30 -4.08 6.80
CA PRO A 90 7.53 -4.49 7.98
C PRO A 90 6.20 -3.73 8.12
N LEU A 91 5.23 -4.40 8.79
CA LEU A 91 3.98 -3.82 9.28
C LEU A 91 3.86 -4.02 10.81
N TRP A 92 4.93 -3.81 11.56
CA TRP A 92 4.95 -4.04 13.00
C TRP A 92 4.07 -3.03 13.75
N ASP A 93 3.48 -3.47 14.87
CA ASP A 93 2.60 -2.64 15.70
C ASP A 93 3.27 -1.37 16.21
N ASP A 94 4.60 -1.39 16.38
CA ASP A 94 5.38 -0.21 16.76
C ASP A 94 5.14 0.98 15.83
N TYR A 95 4.91 0.76 14.55
CA TYR A 95 4.61 1.83 13.57
C TYR A 95 3.19 2.38 13.70
N GLN A 96 2.27 1.64 14.31
CA GLN A 96 0.90 2.10 14.55
C GLN A 96 0.83 3.26 15.55
N GLU A 97 1.86 3.39 16.42
CA GLU A 97 1.97 4.52 17.35
C GLU A 97 2.02 5.88 16.65
N ALA A 98 2.59 5.94 15.43
CA ALA A 98 2.64 7.16 14.62
C ALA A 98 1.27 7.54 14.02
N LEU A 99 0.25 6.69 14.15
CA LEU A 99 -1.09 6.85 13.59
C LEU A 99 -2.14 7.05 14.70
N LYS A 100 -1.81 7.85 15.71
CA LYS A 100 -2.73 8.25 16.77
C LYS A 100 -3.31 9.64 16.50
N SER A 101 -4.61 9.79 16.64
CA SER A 101 -5.32 11.06 16.60
C SER A 101 -6.00 11.30 17.95
N ASN A 102 -6.10 12.56 18.35
CA ASN A 102 -6.89 12.97 19.52
C ASN A 102 -8.37 13.19 19.18
N PHE A 103 -8.73 13.22 17.89
CA PHE A 103 -10.04 13.66 17.42
C PHE A 103 -10.76 12.63 16.55
N ALA A 104 -10.05 11.60 16.08
CA ALA A 104 -10.57 10.53 15.23
C ALA A 104 -9.92 9.19 15.59
N ASP A 105 -10.37 8.09 14.99
CA ASP A 105 -9.78 6.77 15.19
C ASP A 105 -8.36 6.69 14.64
N ILE A 106 -8.06 7.47 13.59
CA ILE A 106 -6.75 7.47 12.91
C ILE A 106 -6.55 8.78 12.15
N PRO A 107 -5.31 9.34 12.10
CA PRO A 107 -5.00 10.41 11.15
C PRO A 107 -4.68 9.83 9.77
N ASN A 108 -4.85 10.62 8.70
CA ASN A 108 -4.51 10.15 7.35
C ASN A 108 -3.01 10.09 7.06
N ILE A 109 -2.17 10.70 7.91
CA ILE A 109 -0.70 10.60 7.82
C ILE A 109 -0.10 10.34 9.20
N GLY A 110 1.03 9.64 9.22
CA GLY A 110 1.94 9.59 10.36
C GLY A 110 3.02 10.67 10.30
N SER A 111 4.11 10.45 11.02
CA SER A 111 5.30 11.31 10.94
C SER A 111 6.03 11.15 9.60
N ARG A 112 6.96 12.09 9.29
CA ARG A 112 7.82 11.97 8.10
C ARG A 112 8.70 10.72 8.14
N ALA A 113 9.15 10.32 9.33
CA ALA A 113 9.94 9.11 9.51
C ALA A 113 9.09 7.86 9.23
N GLY A 114 9.61 6.92 8.46
CA GLY A 114 8.91 5.69 8.10
C GLY A 114 7.63 5.91 7.28
N GLY A 115 7.54 7.01 6.51
CA GLY A 115 6.31 7.43 5.83
C GLY A 115 5.68 6.39 4.91
N ALA A 116 6.47 5.54 4.25
CA ALA A 116 5.95 4.44 3.45
C ALA A 116 5.33 3.34 4.32
N VAL A 117 5.99 3.01 5.45
CA VAL A 117 5.51 2.00 6.39
C VAL A 117 4.22 2.46 7.08
N THR A 118 4.18 3.70 7.58
CA THR A 118 2.97 4.24 8.23
C THR A 118 1.80 4.38 7.26
N ALA A 119 2.05 4.64 5.98
CA ALA A 119 1.02 4.63 4.94
C ALA A 119 0.42 3.23 4.75
N ALA A 120 1.25 2.19 4.71
CA ALA A 120 0.80 0.81 4.64
C ALA A 120 0.08 0.37 5.93
N CYS A 121 0.58 0.78 7.11
CA CYS A 121 -0.11 0.56 8.40
C CYS A 121 -1.49 1.22 8.46
N PHE A 122 -1.66 2.38 7.81
CA PHE A 122 -2.99 2.98 7.67
C PHE A 122 -3.92 2.06 6.88
N LEU A 123 -3.49 1.57 5.70
CA LEU A 123 -4.30 0.69 4.85
C LEU A 123 -4.61 -0.66 5.54
N GLU A 124 -3.65 -1.22 6.27
CA GLU A 124 -3.81 -2.48 6.99
C GLU A 124 -5.01 -2.48 7.95
N ARG A 125 -5.36 -1.32 8.53
CA ARG A 125 -6.52 -1.20 9.43
C ARG A 125 -7.86 -1.50 8.76
N PHE A 126 -7.88 -1.54 7.41
CA PHE A 126 -9.07 -1.77 6.59
C PHE A 126 -9.05 -3.13 5.87
N THR A 127 -8.09 -4.03 6.20
CA THR A 127 -7.88 -5.28 5.48
C THR A 127 -7.85 -6.52 6.40
N LYS A 128 -8.40 -6.40 7.59
CA LYS A 128 -8.33 -7.48 8.61
C LYS A 128 -9.11 -8.74 8.25
N ALA A 129 -10.04 -8.67 7.29
CA ALA A 129 -10.94 -9.77 6.95
C ALA A 129 -10.34 -10.77 5.94
N TYR A 130 -9.19 -10.46 5.32
CA TYR A 130 -8.60 -11.29 4.26
C TYR A 130 -7.08 -11.12 4.17
N PRO A 131 -6.35 -12.07 3.56
CA PRO A 131 -4.95 -11.88 3.21
C PRO A 131 -4.78 -10.70 2.25
N TRP A 132 -3.94 -9.74 2.62
CA TRP A 132 -3.77 -8.51 1.87
C TRP A 132 -2.30 -8.21 1.64
N ALA A 133 -2.01 -7.62 0.48
CA ALA A 133 -0.73 -7.03 0.17
C ALA A 133 -0.91 -5.68 -0.55
N HIS A 134 -0.02 -4.75 -0.26
CA HIS A 134 0.11 -3.46 -0.95
C HIS A 134 1.43 -3.40 -1.71
N LEU A 135 1.37 -2.98 -2.97
CA LEU A 135 2.53 -2.70 -3.80
C LEU A 135 2.65 -1.18 -3.99
N ASP A 136 3.57 -0.55 -3.27
CA ASP A 136 3.90 0.86 -3.49
C ASP A 136 4.87 0.98 -4.66
N ILE A 137 4.32 1.39 -5.81
CA ILE A 137 5.04 1.51 -7.08
C ILE A 137 5.50 2.94 -7.38
N ALA A 138 5.51 3.84 -6.39
CA ALA A 138 5.89 5.23 -6.58
C ALA A 138 7.27 5.39 -7.22
N GLY A 139 8.22 4.50 -6.90
CA GLY A 139 9.57 4.50 -7.50
C GLY A 139 9.69 3.75 -8.82
N THR A 140 8.73 2.88 -9.17
CA THR A 140 8.91 1.93 -10.27
C THR A 140 7.93 2.09 -11.44
N ALA A 141 6.82 2.83 -11.24
CA ALA A 141 5.75 2.95 -12.23
C ALA A 141 6.13 3.74 -13.48
N TRP A 142 7.06 4.68 -13.39
CA TRP A 142 7.46 5.53 -14.51
C TRP A 142 8.95 5.88 -14.49
N LYS A 143 9.43 6.35 -15.62
CA LYS A 143 10.74 6.99 -15.80
C LYS A 143 10.55 8.49 -16.02
N SER A 144 11.47 9.30 -15.51
CA SER A 144 11.54 10.74 -15.73
C SER A 144 12.69 11.12 -16.68
N GLY A 145 12.80 12.41 -17.04
CA GLY A 145 13.87 12.93 -17.89
C GLY A 145 13.69 12.59 -19.37
N HIS A 146 14.77 12.30 -20.06
CA HIS A 146 14.79 12.03 -21.50
C HIS A 146 13.95 10.79 -21.86
N ASP A 147 14.03 9.72 -21.05
CA ASP A 147 13.35 8.44 -21.27
C ASP A 147 12.01 8.37 -20.52
N LYS A 148 11.35 9.51 -20.32
CA LYS A 148 10.08 9.56 -19.58
C LYS A 148 9.00 8.67 -20.21
N GLY A 149 8.26 7.99 -19.33
CA GLY A 149 7.16 7.11 -19.73
C GLY A 149 6.83 6.07 -18.67
N ALA A 150 5.75 5.34 -18.88
CA ALA A 150 5.37 4.22 -18.01
C ALA A 150 6.33 3.03 -18.20
N THR A 151 6.62 2.32 -17.11
CA THR A 151 7.48 1.13 -17.15
C THR A 151 6.71 -0.17 -17.42
N GLY A 152 5.40 -0.15 -17.18
CA GLY A 152 4.55 -1.35 -17.15
C GLY A 152 4.65 -2.18 -15.87
N ARG A 153 5.48 -1.75 -14.91
CA ARG A 153 5.58 -2.46 -13.61
C ARG A 153 4.33 -2.16 -12.74
N PRO A 154 3.81 -3.14 -12.00
CA PRO A 154 4.32 -4.50 -11.74
C PRO A 154 3.59 -5.60 -12.55
N VAL A 155 3.27 -5.39 -13.81
CA VAL A 155 2.49 -6.33 -14.64
C VAL A 155 3.15 -7.72 -14.70
N ALA A 156 4.46 -7.80 -14.88
CA ALA A 156 5.17 -9.07 -14.98
C ALA A 156 5.13 -9.87 -13.67
N LEU A 157 5.31 -9.19 -12.53
CA LEU A 157 5.16 -9.77 -11.20
C LEU A 157 3.74 -10.35 -11.02
N LEU A 158 2.72 -9.55 -11.30
CA LEU A 158 1.32 -9.95 -11.10
C LEU A 158 0.90 -11.09 -12.01
N ALA A 159 1.32 -11.06 -13.28
CA ALA A 159 1.04 -12.16 -14.23
C ALA A 159 1.65 -13.48 -13.74
N ASN A 160 2.91 -13.45 -13.25
CA ASN A 160 3.56 -14.64 -12.69
C ASN A 160 2.87 -15.14 -11.42
N PHE A 161 2.51 -14.21 -10.52
CA PHE A 161 1.78 -14.53 -9.28
C PHE A 161 0.43 -15.19 -9.58
N LEU A 162 -0.37 -14.63 -10.49
CA LEU A 162 -1.69 -15.16 -10.84
C LEU A 162 -1.57 -16.51 -11.54
N ALA A 163 -0.63 -16.68 -12.47
CA ALA A 163 -0.41 -17.95 -13.17
C ALA A 163 -0.07 -19.09 -12.19
N LYS A 164 0.75 -18.83 -11.17
CA LYS A 164 1.09 -19.82 -10.13
C LYS A 164 -0.08 -20.19 -9.23
N ARG A 165 -1.01 -19.26 -8.97
CA ARG A 165 -2.21 -19.56 -8.18
C ARG A 165 -3.31 -20.26 -8.95
N ALA A 166 -3.29 -20.19 -10.29
CA ALA A 166 -4.23 -20.85 -11.17
C ALA A 166 -3.82 -22.31 -11.53
N ALA A 167 -2.56 -22.68 -11.27
CA ALA A 167 -2.02 -24.03 -11.51
C ALA A 167 -2.30 -24.96 -10.35
#